data_63e870931369bc3023d80fec2eb8940a
#
_entry.id   63e870931369bc3023d80fec2eb8940a
#
_cell.length_a   1.000
_cell.length_b   1.000
_cell.length_c   1.000
_cell.angle_alpha   90.00
_cell.angle_beta   90.00
_cell.angle_gamma   90.00
#
_symmetry.space_group_name_H-M   'P 1'
#
loop_
_entity.id
_entity.type
_entity.pdbx_description
1 polymer ?
#
loop_
_entity_poly.entity_id
_entity_poly.type
_entity_poly.pdbx_seq_one_letter_code
_entity_poly.pdbx_strand_id
1 'polypeptide(L)'
;HVKAPIFVARQLVKHKFLRWNEISRRYVDDKPTYYYPDKWRGRSIDKKQGSEGVIDLSTIEDSPYNTAILGSGNMDGHVIEISEWLLETYKTLVHNGVAPEQARMVLPQSTMTEWYWSGSLDAFADMCNLRCAGDTQYETRLVANRICNSMKGLFPVSWLALRLEK
;
A
#
# COMPACT_ATOMS: atom_id res chain seq x y z
N HIS A 1 0.10 6.85 14.02
CA HIS A 1 0.98 7.03 12.87
C HIS A 1 1.09 5.73 12.08
N VAL A 2 0.84 5.79 10.78
CA VAL A 2 0.86 4.63 9.89
C VAL A 2 1.79 4.94 8.71
N LYS A 3 2.63 3.97 8.34
CA LYS A 3 3.44 3.99 7.14
C LYS A 3 3.07 2.78 6.27
N ALA A 4 2.63 3.03 5.05
CA ALA A 4 2.22 2.00 4.10
C ALA A 4 2.29 2.53 2.66
N PRO A 5 2.22 1.66 1.63
CA PRO A 5 2.20 2.11 0.25
C PRO A 5 0.92 2.86 -0.11
N ILE A 6 1.02 3.74 -1.11
CA ILE A 6 -0.09 4.60 -1.58
C ILE A 6 -1.34 3.77 -1.90
N PHE A 7 -1.22 2.60 -2.53
CA PHE A 7 -2.37 1.78 -2.87
C PHE A 7 -3.15 1.29 -1.62
N VAL A 8 -2.46 1.09 -0.48
CA VAL A 8 -3.09 0.78 0.82
C VAL A 8 -3.73 2.03 1.42
N ALA A 9 -3.01 3.16 1.42
CA ALA A 9 -3.49 4.45 1.90
C ALA A 9 -4.81 4.83 1.22
N ARG A 10 -4.92 4.65 -0.10
CA ARG A 10 -6.14 4.93 -0.88
C ARG A 10 -7.36 4.10 -0.48
N GLN A 11 -7.17 2.91 0.06
CA GLN A 11 -8.27 2.11 0.58
C GLN A 11 -8.69 2.58 1.97
N LEU A 12 -7.71 2.95 2.80
CA LEU A 12 -7.93 3.30 4.20
C LEU A 12 -8.48 4.72 4.38
N VAL A 13 -8.08 5.68 3.54
CA VAL A 13 -8.54 7.08 3.62
C VAL A 13 -10.06 7.22 3.45
N LYS A 14 -10.73 6.23 2.87
CA LYS A 14 -12.19 6.23 2.64
C LYS A 14 -13.03 5.94 3.88
N HIS A 15 -12.40 5.55 4.99
CA HIS A 15 -13.13 5.29 6.23
C HIS A 15 -13.64 6.60 6.84
N LYS A 16 -14.96 6.65 7.07
CA LYS A 16 -15.63 7.80 7.67
C LYS A 16 -15.24 7.97 9.14
N PHE A 17 -15.35 9.19 9.64
CA PHE A 17 -15.09 9.57 11.03
C PHE A 17 -13.64 9.42 11.49
N LEU A 18 -12.73 9.07 10.59
CA LEU A 18 -11.29 9.05 10.83
C LEU A 18 -10.62 10.22 10.10
N ARG A 19 -10.00 11.12 10.87
CA ARG A 19 -9.28 12.27 10.30
C ARG A 19 -7.92 11.82 9.78
N TRP A 20 -7.63 12.23 8.56
CA TRP A 20 -6.45 11.85 7.81
C TRP A 20 -5.53 13.05 7.62
N ASN A 21 -4.28 12.93 8.06
CA ASN A 21 -3.25 13.92 7.82
C ASN A 21 -2.00 13.23 7.25
N GLU A 22 -1.87 13.25 5.95
CA GLU A 22 -0.82 12.55 5.20
C GLU A 22 0.34 13.50 4.89
N ILE A 23 1.57 12.98 4.97
CA ILE A 23 2.76 13.69 4.50
C ILE A 23 2.63 13.90 2.99
N SER A 24 2.69 15.14 2.58
CA SER A 24 2.49 15.50 1.19
C SER A 24 3.82 15.57 0.45
N ARG A 25 4.03 14.69 -0.53
CA ARG A 25 5.15 14.78 -1.47
C ARG A 25 5.10 15.97 -2.43
N ARG A 26 4.18 16.91 -2.21
CA ARG A 26 4.22 18.23 -2.87
C ARG A 26 5.30 19.12 -2.30
N TYR A 27 5.69 18.85 -1.03
CA TYR A 27 6.60 19.70 -0.26
C TYR A 27 7.80 18.92 0.30
N VAL A 28 7.81 17.60 0.16
CA VAL A 28 8.87 16.74 0.66
C VAL A 28 9.50 16.05 -0.54
N ASP A 29 10.74 16.39 -0.80
CA ASP A 29 11.57 15.92 -1.91
C ASP A 29 12.63 14.89 -1.47
N ASP A 30 12.47 14.33 -0.25
CA ASP A 30 13.28 13.23 0.22
C ASP A 30 13.17 12.01 -0.71
N LYS A 31 14.13 11.10 -0.64
CA LYS A 31 14.18 9.90 -1.46
C LYS A 31 12.94 9.02 -1.22
N PRO A 32 12.04 8.84 -2.22
CA PRO A 32 10.93 7.91 -2.10
C PRO A 32 11.42 6.49 -1.86
N THR A 33 10.68 5.73 -1.07
CA THR A 33 10.89 4.28 -0.89
C THR A 33 9.69 3.51 -1.43
N TYR A 34 9.89 2.25 -1.79
CA TYR A 34 8.88 1.41 -2.38
C TYR A 34 8.60 0.18 -1.53
N TYR A 35 7.38 -0.32 -1.66
CA TYR A 35 6.96 -1.59 -1.14
C TYR A 35 7.14 -2.66 -2.21
N TYR A 36 7.76 -3.77 -1.82
CA TYR A 36 7.77 -5.02 -2.57
C TYR A 36 7.13 -6.10 -1.71
N PRO A 37 6.22 -6.90 -2.26
CA PRO A 37 5.64 -8.00 -1.51
C PRO A 37 6.66 -9.14 -1.36
N ASP A 38 6.71 -9.75 -0.17
CA ASP A 38 7.50 -10.96 0.04
C ASP A 38 7.04 -12.13 -0.84
N LYS A 39 5.77 -12.11 -1.23
CA LYS A 39 5.13 -13.12 -2.10
C LYS A 39 4.07 -12.46 -2.94
N TRP A 40 4.12 -12.72 -4.23
CA TRP A 40 3.05 -12.35 -5.15
C TRP A 40 1.84 -13.26 -4.95
N ARG A 41 0.66 -12.70 -5.00
CA ARG A 41 -0.59 -13.40 -4.73
C ARG A 41 -1.44 -13.52 -5.98
N GLY A 42 -2.03 -14.71 -6.16
CA GLY A 42 -2.90 -14.99 -7.29
C GLY A 42 -4.24 -14.25 -7.21
N ARG A 43 -4.86 -14.09 -8.35
CA ARG A 43 -6.23 -13.62 -8.45
C ARG A 43 -7.19 -14.74 -7.98
N SER A 44 -8.08 -14.43 -7.05
CA SER A 44 -9.16 -15.37 -6.70
C SER A 44 -10.15 -15.51 -7.86
N ILE A 45 -10.58 -16.73 -8.13
CA ILE A 45 -11.56 -17.04 -9.17
C ILE A 45 -12.97 -16.65 -8.72
N ASP A 46 -13.29 -16.84 -7.44
CA ASP A 46 -14.65 -16.73 -6.91
C ASP A 46 -14.92 -15.41 -6.17
N LYS A 47 -13.89 -14.60 -5.93
CA LYS A 47 -14.02 -13.37 -5.14
C LYS A 47 -13.70 -12.13 -5.98
N LYS A 48 -14.58 -11.13 -5.91
CA LYS A 48 -14.33 -9.82 -6.53
C LYS A 48 -13.21 -9.04 -5.83
N GLN A 49 -12.92 -9.37 -4.57
CA GLN A 49 -11.90 -8.74 -3.73
C GLN A 49 -11.06 -9.81 -3.04
N GLY A 50 -9.84 -9.44 -2.65
CA GLY A 50 -8.89 -10.37 -2.06
C GLY A 50 -8.04 -11.10 -3.10
N SER A 51 -7.14 -11.93 -2.61
CA SER A 51 -6.19 -12.70 -3.42
C SER A 51 -6.08 -14.11 -2.85
N GLU A 52 -5.71 -15.06 -3.69
CA GLU A 52 -5.64 -16.47 -3.35
C GLU A 52 -4.37 -17.11 -3.89
N GLY A 53 -3.78 -18.01 -3.09
CA GLY A 53 -2.55 -18.68 -3.47
C GLY A 53 -1.33 -17.74 -3.57
N VAL A 54 -0.24 -18.31 -4.04
CA VAL A 54 1.03 -17.61 -4.31
C VAL A 54 1.39 -17.84 -5.78
N ILE A 55 1.83 -16.80 -6.45
CA ILE A 55 2.36 -16.88 -7.82
C ILE A 55 3.86 -16.62 -7.76
N ASP A 56 4.62 -17.47 -8.40
CA ASP A 56 6.04 -17.27 -8.67
C ASP A 56 6.20 -16.47 -9.97
N LEU A 57 6.58 -15.21 -9.86
CA LEU A 57 6.78 -14.34 -11.03
C LEU A 57 7.96 -14.81 -11.91
N SER A 58 8.87 -15.61 -11.37
CA SER A 58 9.99 -16.13 -12.17
C SER A 58 9.54 -17.11 -13.26
N THR A 59 8.34 -17.68 -13.11
CA THR A 59 7.73 -18.62 -14.06
C THR A 59 6.83 -17.94 -15.10
N ILE A 60 6.61 -16.64 -14.97
CA ILE A 60 5.75 -15.89 -15.89
C ILE A 60 6.59 -15.48 -17.12
N GLU A 61 6.12 -15.88 -18.28
CA GLU A 61 6.70 -15.38 -19.54
C GLU A 61 6.52 -13.87 -19.64
N ASP A 62 7.62 -13.19 -19.91
CA ASP A 62 7.60 -11.75 -20.06
C ASP A 62 7.05 -11.34 -21.43
N SER A 63 6.54 -10.13 -21.51
CA SER A 63 6.09 -9.60 -22.78
C SER A 63 7.30 -9.28 -23.67
N PRO A 64 7.21 -9.47 -25.00
CA PRO A 64 8.27 -9.06 -25.91
C PRO A 64 8.67 -7.59 -25.77
N TYR A 65 7.75 -6.74 -25.36
CA TYR A 65 8.00 -5.33 -25.13
C TYR A 65 8.92 -5.09 -23.92
N ASN A 66 8.65 -5.77 -22.79
CA ASN A 66 9.50 -5.66 -21.60
C ASN A 66 10.90 -6.20 -21.91
N THR A 67 11.00 -7.37 -22.56
CA THR A 67 12.29 -7.94 -22.97
C THR A 67 13.08 -7.00 -23.88
N ALA A 68 12.41 -6.27 -24.77
CA ALA A 68 13.07 -5.31 -25.66
C ALA A 68 13.61 -4.07 -24.93
N ILE A 69 12.98 -3.65 -23.83
CA ILE A 69 13.36 -2.45 -23.06
C ILE A 69 14.31 -2.79 -21.91
N LEU A 70 14.02 -3.83 -21.16
CA LEU A 70 14.71 -4.19 -19.91
C LEU A 70 15.75 -5.30 -20.10
N GLY A 71 15.79 -5.92 -21.28
CA GLY A 71 16.65 -7.07 -21.55
C GLY A 71 16.03 -8.40 -21.10
N SER A 72 16.84 -9.45 -21.18
CA SER A 72 16.44 -10.78 -20.73
C SER A 72 16.44 -10.83 -19.21
N GLY A 73 15.30 -11.12 -18.61
CA GLY A 73 15.12 -11.22 -17.16
C GLY A 73 13.87 -12.01 -16.80
N ASN A 74 13.51 -11.98 -15.55
CA ASN A 74 12.23 -12.50 -15.08
C ASN A 74 11.33 -11.34 -14.62
N MET A 75 10.02 -11.59 -14.58
CA MET A 75 9.03 -10.56 -14.25
C MET A 75 9.27 -9.93 -12.88
N ASP A 76 9.78 -10.66 -11.89
CA ASP A 76 10.08 -10.14 -10.56
C ASP A 76 11.22 -9.10 -10.59
N GLY A 77 12.31 -9.42 -11.31
CA GLY A 77 13.41 -8.47 -11.55
C GLY A 77 12.95 -7.23 -12.30
N HIS A 78 12.14 -7.38 -13.34
CA HIS A 78 11.62 -6.25 -14.12
C HIS A 78 10.71 -5.30 -13.28
N VAL A 79 9.93 -5.82 -12.35
CA VAL A 79 9.15 -4.96 -11.43
C VAL A 79 10.07 -4.08 -10.56
N ILE A 80 11.21 -4.63 -10.12
CA ILE A 80 12.21 -3.87 -9.36
C ILE A 80 12.85 -2.80 -10.23
N GLU A 81 13.38 -3.19 -11.40
CA GLU A 81 14.05 -2.29 -12.35
C GLU A 81 13.15 -1.12 -12.80
N ILE A 82 11.89 -1.40 -13.12
CA ILE A 82 10.90 -0.35 -13.46
C ILE A 82 10.74 0.64 -12.31
N SER A 83 10.65 0.16 -11.08
CA SER A 83 10.49 1.04 -9.92
C SER A 83 11.71 1.91 -9.68
N GLU A 84 12.92 1.37 -9.86
CA GLU A 84 14.17 2.11 -9.78
C GLU A 84 14.29 3.15 -10.89
N TRP A 85 13.93 2.79 -12.12
CA TRP A 85 13.91 3.72 -13.25
C TRP A 85 12.94 4.88 -13.04
N LEU A 86 11.74 4.61 -12.51
CA LEU A 86 10.77 5.64 -12.18
C LEU A 86 11.27 6.57 -11.06
N LEU A 87 12.03 6.04 -10.09
CA LEU A 87 12.68 6.85 -9.08
C LEU A 87 13.73 7.80 -9.67
N GLU A 88 14.59 7.30 -10.55
CA GLU A 88 15.60 8.13 -11.20
C GLU A 88 14.95 9.18 -12.12
N THR A 89 13.87 8.82 -12.79
CA THR A 89 13.05 9.77 -13.57
C THR A 89 12.49 10.88 -12.68
N TYR A 90 11.94 10.54 -11.51
CA TYR A 90 11.46 11.52 -10.53
C TYR A 90 12.56 12.48 -10.09
N LYS A 91 13.72 11.95 -9.70
CA LYS A 91 14.88 12.76 -9.28
C LYS A 91 15.35 13.68 -10.41
N THR A 92 15.43 13.19 -11.62
CA THR A 92 15.83 13.96 -12.79
C THR A 92 14.86 15.12 -13.04
N LEU A 93 13.55 14.89 -12.94
CA LEU A 93 12.55 15.96 -13.09
C LEU A 93 12.71 17.03 -12.03
N VAL A 94 12.84 16.64 -10.75
CA VAL A 94 13.02 17.60 -9.64
C VAL A 94 14.35 18.39 -9.80
N HIS A 95 15.44 17.69 -10.13
CA HIS A 95 16.74 18.31 -10.35
C HIS A 95 16.71 19.37 -11.48
N ASN A 96 15.90 19.16 -12.50
CA ASN A 96 15.73 20.09 -13.62
C ASN A 96 14.61 21.13 -13.39
N GLY A 97 14.17 21.31 -12.14
CA GLY A 97 13.26 22.37 -11.75
C GLY A 97 11.77 22.08 -11.95
N VAL A 98 11.40 20.84 -12.28
CA VAL A 98 9.99 20.46 -12.29
C VAL A 98 9.46 20.43 -10.86
N ALA A 99 8.34 21.10 -10.63
CA ALA A 99 7.72 21.15 -9.31
C ALA A 99 7.45 19.74 -8.76
N PRO A 100 7.78 19.44 -7.49
CA PRO A 100 7.57 18.11 -6.88
C PRO A 100 6.13 17.63 -6.99
N GLU A 101 5.15 18.54 -6.99
CA GLU A 101 3.73 18.24 -7.17
C GLU A 101 3.39 17.64 -8.55
N GLN A 102 4.20 17.94 -9.58
CA GLN A 102 4.11 17.35 -10.90
C GLN A 102 5.05 16.16 -11.06
N ALA A 103 6.30 16.30 -10.65
CA ALA A 103 7.31 15.24 -10.77
C ALA A 103 6.83 13.90 -10.14
N ARG A 104 6.12 13.96 -9.00
CA ARG A 104 5.57 12.77 -8.33
C ARG A 104 4.56 11.96 -9.17
N MET A 105 4.09 12.48 -10.31
CA MET A 105 3.18 11.77 -11.19
C MET A 105 3.78 10.48 -11.77
N VAL A 106 5.11 10.41 -11.87
CA VAL A 106 5.81 9.23 -12.38
C VAL A 106 6.01 8.14 -11.31
N LEU A 107 5.74 8.43 -10.03
CA LEU A 107 5.94 7.47 -8.94
C LEU A 107 4.85 6.39 -8.93
N PRO A 108 5.22 5.10 -8.77
CA PRO A 108 4.26 4.00 -8.77
C PRO A 108 3.41 3.96 -7.51
N GLN A 109 2.30 3.23 -7.56
CA GLN A 109 1.39 3.04 -6.43
C GLN A 109 2.03 2.32 -5.24
N SER A 110 3.12 1.60 -5.46
CA SER A 110 3.94 0.96 -4.42
C SER A 110 4.79 1.94 -3.61
N THR A 111 4.86 3.23 -4.02
CA THR A 111 5.57 4.26 -3.26
C THR A 111 5.03 4.34 -1.84
N MET A 112 5.94 4.31 -0.87
CA MET A 112 5.57 4.44 0.54
C MET A 112 5.13 5.86 0.86
N THR A 113 4.05 5.95 1.64
CA THR A 113 3.56 7.18 2.26
C THR A 113 3.34 6.95 3.74
N GLU A 114 3.13 8.02 4.49
CA GLU A 114 2.80 7.93 5.90
C GLU A 114 1.80 9.02 6.30
N TRP A 115 1.01 8.71 7.32
CA TRP A 115 -0.02 9.62 7.81
C TRP A 115 -0.29 9.47 9.30
N TYR A 116 -0.74 10.55 9.88
CA TYR A 116 -1.38 10.51 11.18
C TYR A 116 -2.88 10.28 10.98
N TRP A 117 -3.40 9.31 11.69
CA TRP A 117 -4.80 8.91 11.62
C TRP A 117 -5.43 9.03 13.00
N SER A 118 -6.43 9.88 13.15
CA SER A 118 -7.09 10.15 14.43
C SER A 118 -8.58 10.01 14.30
N GLY A 119 -9.21 9.53 15.38
CA GLY A 119 -10.66 9.34 15.46
C GLY A 119 -11.06 8.70 16.78
N SER A 120 -12.34 8.44 16.93
CA SER A 120 -12.87 7.73 18.07
C SER A 120 -12.57 6.22 18.01
N LEU A 121 -12.69 5.55 19.15
CA LEU A 121 -12.41 4.12 19.25
C LEU A 121 -13.38 3.28 18.43
N ASP A 122 -14.65 3.68 18.36
CA ASP A 122 -15.68 3.04 17.54
C ASP A 122 -15.39 3.16 16.04
N ALA A 123 -14.92 4.33 15.57
CA ALA A 123 -14.53 4.52 14.17
C ALA A 123 -13.35 3.60 13.76
N PHE A 124 -12.37 3.41 14.65
CA PHE A 124 -11.30 2.43 14.43
C PHE A 124 -11.80 0.99 14.51
N ALA A 125 -12.76 0.69 15.39
CA ALA A 125 -13.37 -0.64 15.45
C ALA A 125 -14.12 -0.97 14.16
N ASP A 126 -14.89 -0.05 13.60
CA ASP A 126 -15.58 -0.20 12.31
C ASP A 126 -14.59 -0.41 11.16
N MET A 127 -13.52 0.36 11.12
CA MET A 127 -12.44 0.14 10.15
C MET A 127 -11.85 -1.27 10.29
N CYS A 128 -11.54 -1.70 11.51
CA CYS A 128 -10.99 -3.04 11.76
C CYS A 128 -12.01 -4.16 11.46
N ASN A 129 -13.31 -3.94 11.74
CA ASN A 129 -14.37 -4.90 11.39
C ASN A 129 -14.37 -5.19 9.89
N LEU A 130 -14.24 -4.15 9.08
CA LEU A 130 -14.21 -4.30 7.62
C LEU A 130 -12.85 -4.80 7.10
N ARG A 131 -11.74 -4.28 7.62
CA ARG A 131 -10.42 -4.49 7.00
C ARG A 131 -9.60 -5.65 7.58
N CYS A 132 -10.00 -6.21 8.72
CA CYS A 132 -9.43 -7.46 9.21
C CYS A 132 -10.07 -8.71 8.57
N ALA A 133 -11.13 -8.55 7.77
CA ALA A 133 -11.81 -9.66 7.10
C ALA A 133 -10.88 -10.40 6.12
N GLY A 134 -11.13 -11.70 5.93
CA GLY A 134 -10.27 -12.58 5.13
C GLY A 134 -10.21 -12.25 3.63
N ASP A 135 -11.26 -11.59 3.11
CA ASP A 135 -11.38 -11.12 1.72
C ASP A 135 -10.79 -9.72 1.48
N THR A 136 -10.32 -9.05 2.53
CA THR A 136 -9.59 -7.78 2.40
C THR A 136 -8.23 -8.01 1.74
N GLN A 137 -7.80 -7.08 0.89
CA GLN A 137 -6.45 -7.08 0.33
C GLN A 137 -5.41 -7.28 1.45
N TYR A 138 -4.47 -8.17 1.22
CA TYR A 138 -3.53 -8.63 2.24
C TYR A 138 -2.77 -7.50 2.94
N GLU A 139 -2.20 -6.57 2.18
CA GLU A 139 -1.41 -5.46 2.72
C GLU A 139 -2.27 -4.50 3.56
N THR A 140 -3.50 -4.25 3.15
CA THR A 140 -4.47 -3.46 3.91
C THR A 140 -4.85 -4.18 5.21
N ARG A 141 -5.04 -5.50 5.16
CA ARG A 141 -5.32 -6.33 6.33
C ARG A 141 -4.17 -6.35 7.32
N LEU A 142 -2.91 -6.35 6.85
CA LEU A 142 -1.75 -6.24 7.74
C LEU A 142 -1.78 -4.95 8.58
N VAL A 143 -2.08 -3.82 7.95
CA VAL A 143 -2.21 -2.54 8.67
C VAL A 143 -3.37 -2.59 9.67
N ALA A 144 -4.55 -3.06 9.23
CA ALA A 144 -5.72 -3.17 10.10
C ALA A 144 -5.48 -4.09 11.31
N ASN A 145 -4.82 -5.23 11.10
CA ASN A 145 -4.49 -6.17 12.17
C ASN A 145 -3.52 -5.55 13.19
N ARG A 146 -2.52 -4.79 12.75
CA ARG A 146 -1.60 -4.09 13.66
C ARG A 146 -2.35 -3.07 14.51
N ILE A 147 -3.23 -2.27 13.91
CA ILE A 147 -4.08 -1.31 14.63
C ILE A 147 -4.99 -2.06 15.62
N CYS A 148 -5.67 -3.12 15.18
CA CYS A 148 -6.55 -3.92 16.01
C CYS A 148 -5.82 -4.46 17.25
N ASN A 149 -4.61 -5.00 17.08
CA ASN A 149 -3.81 -5.53 18.18
C ASN A 149 -3.38 -4.42 19.17
N SER A 150 -3.00 -3.25 18.67
CA SER A 150 -2.66 -2.10 19.50
C SER A 150 -3.85 -1.63 20.33
N MET A 151 -5.04 -1.50 19.70
CA MET A 151 -6.26 -1.08 20.39
C MET A 151 -6.72 -2.10 21.43
N LYS A 152 -6.61 -3.39 21.13
CA LYS A 152 -6.88 -4.46 22.09
C LYS A 152 -6.00 -4.38 23.34
N GLY A 153 -4.73 -4.01 23.17
CA GLY A 153 -3.82 -3.82 24.31
C GLY A 153 -4.11 -2.58 25.14
N LEU A 154 -4.50 -1.48 24.49
CA LEU A 154 -4.74 -0.19 25.16
C LEU A 154 -6.16 -0.07 25.78
N PHE A 155 -7.16 -0.69 25.16
CA PHE A 155 -8.58 -0.56 25.52
C PHE A 155 -9.29 -1.91 25.59
N PRO A 156 -8.83 -2.88 26.39
CA PRO A 156 -9.25 -4.29 26.26
C PRO A 156 -10.76 -4.48 26.40
N VAL A 157 -11.42 -3.82 27.36
CA VAL A 157 -12.85 -3.98 27.61
C VAL A 157 -13.69 -3.30 26.51
N SER A 158 -13.42 -2.03 26.24
CA SER A 158 -14.18 -1.27 25.22
C SER A 158 -13.95 -1.81 23.83
N TRP A 159 -12.72 -2.25 23.51
CA TRP A 159 -12.41 -2.83 22.22
C TRP A 159 -13.13 -4.16 21.99
N LEU A 160 -13.22 -5.00 23.04
CA LEU A 160 -13.97 -6.24 22.96
C LEU A 160 -15.45 -5.98 22.66
N ALA A 161 -16.08 -5.06 23.40
CA ALA A 161 -17.48 -4.71 23.20
C ALA A 161 -17.77 -4.23 21.76
N LEU A 162 -16.92 -3.35 21.22
CA LEU A 162 -17.06 -2.79 19.86
C LEU A 162 -16.77 -3.81 18.72
N ARG A 163 -16.13 -4.94 19.02
CA ARG A 163 -15.72 -5.94 18.05
C ARG A 163 -16.58 -7.21 18.06
N LEU A 164 -17.37 -7.45 19.10
CA LEU A 164 -18.20 -8.65 19.25
C LEU A 164 -19.58 -8.56 18.58
N GLU A 165 -20.00 -7.37 18.14
CA GLU A 165 -21.37 -7.14 17.67
C GLU A 165 -21.55 -7.28 16.15
N LYS A 166 -20.62 -7.95 15.43
CA LYS A 166 -20.80 -8.14 13.96
C LYS A 166 -20.32 -9.51 13.49
#